data_bd7192f1dc97ee834108025203f4277c
#
_entry.id   bd7192f1dc97ee834108025203f4277c
#
_cell.length_a   1.000
_cell.length_b   1.000
_cell.length_c   1.000
_cell.angle_alpha   90.00
_cell.angle_beta   90.00
_cell.angle_gamma   90.00
#
_symmetry.space_group_name_H-M   'P 1'
#
loop_
_entity.id
_entity.type
_entity.pdbx_description
1 polymer ?
#
loop_
_entity_poly.entity_id
_entity_poly.type
_entity_poly.pdbx_seq_one_letter_code
_entity_poly.pdbx_strand_id
1 'polypeptide(L)'
;RQRQMCIRDSMGEASGGGIIFGNTGGVMEAAMRAAYKMATGEDAPHTLIPFEAIRGMDGAREADVVIGDKTLHVAAVHGTGNLRKFIERMRAENIHYDFIEVMACRGGCIGGGGQPRVKLPMADKAREARIASLYTRDAEVTVKAACDNPDIQKLYAEFFDGKPMSHKAHHMLHTTFVNRSEDLGPNGACTPATCPTSVPNLKKAAEAAKAAVEANS
;
A
#
# COMPACT_ATOMS: atom_id res chain seq x y z
N ARG A 1 -22.69 13.76 -1.20
CA ARG A 1 -22.87 13.58 -2.65
C ARG A 1 -21.78 14.30 -3.46
N GLN A 2 -21.52 15.59 -3.19
CA GLN A 2 -20.51 16.37 -3.92
C GLN A 2 -19.06 15.80 -3.79
N ARG A 3 -18.67 15.34 -2.60
CA ARG A 3 -17.38 14.68 -2.37
C ARG A 3 -17.20 13.37 -3.15
N GLN A 4 -18.27 12.61 -3.32
CA GLN A 4 -18.23 11.37 -4.12
C GLN A 4 -18.12 11.67 -5.63
N MET A 5 -18.72 12.75 -6.10
CA MET A 5 -18.58 13.17 -7.50
C MET A 5 -17.15 13.62 -7.81
N CYS A 6 -16.53 14.45 -6.95
CA CYS A 6 -15.15 14.90 -7.15
C CYS A 6 -14.12 13.75 -7.13
N ILE A 7 -14.35 12.70 -6.32
CA ILE A 7 -13.48 11.52 -6.28
C ILE A 7 -13.71 10.62 -7.50
N ARG A 8 -14.93 10.59 -8.02
CA ARG A 8 -15.30 9.73 -9.15
C ARG A 8 -14.88 10.31 -10.50
N ASP A 9 -14.86 11.62 -10.64
CA ASP A 9 -14.61 12.32 -11.91
C ASP A 9 -13.17 12.84 -12.05
N SER A 10 -12.36 12.76 -11.01
CA SER A 10 -10.94 13.10 -11.07
C SER A 10 -10.13 11.84 -11.34
N MET A 11 -9.51 11.74 -12.53
CA MET A 11 -8.67 10.62 -12.93
C MET A 11 -9.44 9.29 -12.87
N GLY A 12 -10.48 9.17 -13.69
CA GLY A 12 -11.61 8.25 -13.54
C GLY A 12 -11.35 6.77 -13.76
N GLU A 13 -10.27 6.35 -14.41
CA GLU A 13 -10.01 4.94 -14.67
C GLU A 13 -9.17 4.28 -13.57
N ALA A 14 -9.65 3.15 -13.05
CA ALA A 14 -8.90 2.34 -12.12
C ALA A 14 -8.11 1.26 -12.85
N SER A 15 -6.87 1.01 -12.43
CA SER A 15 -6.11 -0.17 -12.85
C SER A 15 -6.40 -1.36 -11.93
N GLY A 16 -6.27 -2.58 -12.47
CA GLY A 16 -6.40 -3.82 -11.71
C GLY A 16 -5.46 -3.84 -10.50
N GLY A 17 -4.19 -3.45 -10.71
CA GLY A 17 -3.21 -3.28 -9.62
C GLY A 17 -3.69 -2.35 -8.53
N GLY A 18 -4.29 -1.20 -8.88
CA GLY A 18 -4.85 -0.26 -7.90
C GLY A 18 -6.05 -0.82 -7.13
N ILE A 19 -6.90 -1.61 -7.80
CA ILE A 19 -8.07 -2.23 -7.17
C ILE A 19 -7.66 -3.23 -6.09
N ILE A 20 -6.70 -4.11 -6.38
CA ILE A 20 -6.27 -5.17 -5.45
C ILE A 20 -5.42 -4.66 -4.29
N PHE A 21 -4.98 -3.40 -4.28
CA PHE A 21 -4.26 -2.79 -3.17
C PHE A 21 -4.98 -2.91 -1.82
N GLY A 22 -6.30 -3.01 -1.85
CA GLY A 22 -7.12 -3.09 -0.64
C GLY A 22 -6.98 -4.39 0.15
N ASN A 23 -6.44 -5.45 -0.43
CA ASN A 23 -6.27 -6.73 0.24
C ASN A 23 -4.79 -7.07 0.51
N THR A 24 -4.57 -7.96 1.47
CA THR A 24 -3.23 -8.48 1.76
C THR A 24 -2.71 -9.33 0.60
N GLY A 25 -1.49 -9.10 0.17
CA GLY A 25 -0.88 -9.66 -1.04
C GLY A 25 -1.13 -8.82 -2.30
N GLY A 26 -2.09 -7.89 -2.27
CA GLY A 26 -2.47 -7.11 -3.44
C GLY A 26 -1.44 -6.05 -3.84
N VAL A 27 -0.79 -5.42 -2.87
CA VAL A 27 0.29 -4.45 -3.14
C VAL A 27 1.49 -5.18 -3.75
N MET A 28 1.84 -6.33 -3.19
CA MET A 28 2.92 -7.16 -3.74
C MET A 28 2.61 -7.59 -5.17
N GLU A 29 1.41 -8.13 -5.42
CA GLU A 29 1.00 -8.54 -6.76
C GLU A 29 1.05 -7.38 -7.75
N ALA A 30 0.56 -6.20 -7.37
CA ALA A 30 0.62 -5.00 -8.20
C ALA A 30 2.06 -4.55 -8.48
N ALA A 31 2.94 -4.61 -7.47
CA ALA A 31 4.35 -4.28 -7.61
C ALA A 31 5.05 -5.27 -8.55
N MET A 32 4.80 -6.57 -8.42
CA MET A 32 5.39 -7.59 -9.29
C MET A 32 4.89 -7.48 -10.74
N ARG A 33 3.61 -7.17 -10.96
CA ARG A 33 3.08 -6.88 -12.31
C ARG A 33 3.82 -5.71 -12.96
N ALA A 34 4.02 -4.62 -12.22
CA ALA A 34 4.76 -3.46 -12.72
C ALA A 34 6.24 -3.78 -12.96
N ALA A 35 6.90 -4.48 -12.03
CA ALA A 35 8.30 -4.88 -12.17
C ALA A 35 8.52 -5.79 -13.37
N TYR A 36 7.65 -6.77 -13.60
CA TYR A 36 7.71 -7.64 -14.76
C TYR A 36 7.62 -6.83 -16.06
N LYS A 37 6.63 -5.94 -16.15
CA LYS A 37 6.47 -5.09 -17.33
C LYS A 37 7.67 -4.17 -17.58
N MET A 38 8.23 -3.59 -16.53
CA MET A 38 9.42 -2.75 -16.65
C MET A 38 10.66 -3.54 -17.10
N ALA A 39 10.75 -4.80 -16.72
CA ALA A 39 11.89 -5.66 -17.06
C ALA A 39 11.79 -6.30 -18.46
N THR A 40 10.57 -6.68 -18.88
CA THR A 40 10.34 -7.44 -20.11
C THR A 40 9.67 -6.64 -21.23
N GLY A 41 9.00 -5.53 -20.89
CA GLY A 41 8.14 -4.78 -21.80
C GLY A 41 6.75 -5.39 -22.03
N GLU A 42 6.48 -6.55 -21.46
CA GLU A 42 5.22 -7.31 -21.63
C GLU A 42 4.38 -7.29 -20.36
N ASP A 43 3.09 -7.52 -20.51
CA ASP A 43 2.20 -7.67 -19.36
C ASP A 43 2.52 -8.95 -18.59
N ALA A 44 2.47 -8.86 -17.27
CA ALA A 44 2.75 -10.00 -16.41
C ALA A 44 1.74 -11.13 -16.65
N PRO A 45 2.20 -12.35 -16.98
CA PRO A 45 1.32 -13.48 -17.14
C PRO A 45 0.62 -13.82 -15.83
N HIS A 46 -0.59 -14.36 -15.90
CA HIS A 46 -1.35 -14.78 -14.72
C HIS A 46 -0.63 -15.84 -13.86
N THR A 47 0.36 -16.51 -14.44
CA THR A 47 1.18 -17.53 -13.78
C THR A 47 2.46 -16.99 -13.15
N LEU A 48 2.74 -15.69 -13.30
CA LEU A 48 3.98 -15.06 -12.80
C LEU A 48 4.16 -15.25 -11.30
N ILE A 49 3.08 -15.10 -10.56
CA ILE A 49 3.05 -15.38 -9.14
C ILE A 49 2.15 -16.58 -8.95
N PRO A 50 2.53 -17.57 -8.15
CA PRO A 50 1.57 -18.54 -7.67
C PRO A 50 0.56 -17.80 -6.78
N PHE A 51 -0.42 -17.16 -7.43
CA PHE A 51 -1.39 -16.25 -6.79
C PHE A 51 -2.09 -16.90 -5.60
N GLU A 52 -2.29 -18.21 -5.65
CA GLU A 52 -2.85 -18.99 -4.55
C GLU A 52 -1.95 -18.95 -3.30
N ALA A 53 -0.64 -18.88 -3.48
CA ALA A 53 0.29 -18.84 -2.35
C ALA A 53 0.26 -17.50 -1.58
N ILE A 54 -0.01 -16.38 -2.26
CA ILE A 54 -0.04 -15.05 -1.63
C ILE A 54 -1.45 -14.47 -1.41
N ARG A 55 -2.48 -15.10 -1.99
CA ARG A 55 -3.88 -14.74 -1.76
C ARG A 55 -4.43 -15.50 -0.57
N GLY A 56 -5.32 -14.89 0.21
CA GLY A 56 -6.02 -15.56 1.30
C GLY A 56 -5.85 -14.87 2.65
N MET A 57 -6.26 -15.57 3.70
CA MET A 57 -6.34 -15.02 5.06
C MET A 57 -5.28 -15.58 6.01
N ASP A 58 -4.31 -16.36 5.54
CA ASP A 58 -3.18 -16.79 6.34
C ASP A 58 -2.29 -15.61 6.71
N GLY A 59 -1.82 -15.58 7.94
CA GLY A 59 -1.17 -14.42 8.54
C GLY A 59 0.16 -14.02 7.89
N ALA A 60 0.89 -14.99 7.37
CA ALA A 60 2.11 -14.80 6.58
C ALA A 60 2.13 -15.82 5.44
N ARG A 61 2.46 -15.38 4.23
CA ARG A 61 2.50 -16.19 3.02
C ARG A 61 3.73 -15.81 2.22
N GLU A 62 4.31 -16.76 1.56
CA GLU A 62 5.60 -16.65 0.90
C GLU A 62 5.49 -17.22 -0.51
N ALA A 63 6.23 -16.65 -1.46
CA ALA A 63 6.31 -17.14 -2.83
C ALA A 63 7.65 -16.77 -3.47
N ASP A 64 8.04 -17.57 -4.47
CA ASP A 64 9.13 -17.25 -5.36
C ASP A 64 8.56 -16.76 -6.68
N VAL A 65 9.02 -15.59 -7.11
CA VAL A 65 8.58 -14.92 -8.35
C VAL A 65 9.75 -14.84 -9.30
N VAL A 66 9.59 -15.40 -10.50
CA VAL A 66 10.62 -15.35 -11.54
C VAL A 66 10.36 -14.18 -12.48
N ILE A 67 11.31 -13.25 -12.58
CA ILE A 67 11.26 -12.12 -13.50
C ILE A 67 12.55 -12.14 -14.35
N GLY A 68 12.42 -12.51 -15.61
CA GLY A 68 13.59 -12.75 -16.47
C GLY A 68 14.48 -13.85 -15.90
N ASP A 69 15.74 -13.54 -15.67
CA ASP A 69 16.75 -14.48 -15.13
C ASP A 69 16.83 -14.45 -13.59
N LYS A 70 15.99 -13.65 -12.91
CA LYS A 70 16.03 -13.46 -11.46
C LYS A 70 14.83 -14.12 -10.80
N THR A 71 15.11 -14.86 -9.74
CA THR A 71 14.07 -15.34 -8.81
C THR A 71 14.04 -14.43 -7.59
N LEU A 72 12.90 -13.83 -7.32
CA LEU A 72 12.66 -12.96 -6.16
C LEU A 72 11.91 -13.76 -5.09
N HIS A 73 12.44 -13.76 -3.88
CA HIS A 73 11.80 -14.37 -2.72
C HIS A 73 10.94 -13.32 -2.01
N VAL A 74 9.64 -13.50 -1.99
CA VAL A 74 8.67 -12.48 -1.54
C VAL A 74 7.75 -12.99 -0.43
N ALA A 75 7.30 -12.08 0.45
CA ALA A 75 6.39 -12.41 1.52
C ALA A 75 5.28 -11.37 1.70
N ALA A 76 4.05 -11.82 1.96
CA ALA A 76 2.91 -10.99 2.32
C ALA A 76 2.45 -11.31 3.74
N VAL A 77 2.49 -10.31 4.62
CA VAL A 77 2.19 -10.46 6.03
C VAL A 77 1.10 -9.49 6.45
N HIS A 78 0.08 -9.97 7.17
CA HIS A 78 -0.92 -9.09 7.74
C HIS A 78 -1.18 -9.34 9.22
N GLY A 79 -1.50 -8.25 9.93
CA GLY A 79 -1.68 -8.26 11.38
C GLY A 79 -0.34 -8.18 12.12
N THR A 80 -0.27 -7.24 13.07
CA THR A 80 0.98 -6.94 13.80
C THR A 80 1.52 -8.11 14.63
N GLY A 81 0.64 -8.98 15.15
CA GLY A 81 1.05 -10.19 15.85
C GLY A 81 1.72 -11.21 14.92
N ASN A 82 1.21 -11.38 13.71
CA ASN A 82 1.82 -12.25 12.69
C ASN A 82 3.15 -11.69 12.22
N LEU A 83 3.22 -10.35 12.02
CA LEU A 83 4.46 -9.67 11.65
C LEU A 83 5.57 -9.92 12.67
N ARG A 84 5.27 -9.84 13.98
CA ARG A 84 6.26 -10.14 15.03
C ARG A 84 6.82 -11.53 14.86
N LYS A 85 5.97 -12.56 14.77
CA LYS A 85 6.37 -13.96 14.60
C LYS A 85 7.18 -14.16 13.31
N PHE A 86 6.77 -13.49 12.23
CA PHE A 86 7.47 -13.55 10.95
C PHE A 86 8.89 -12.98 11.06
N ILE A 87 9.07 -11.81 11.70
CA ILE A 87 10.39 -11.19 11.90
C ILE A 87 11.26 -12.06 12.81
N GLU A 88 10.71 -12.63 13.88
CA GLU A 88 11.42 -13.53 14.79
C GLU A 88 11.93 -14.77 14.03
N ARG A 89 11.08 -15.41 13.22
CA ARG A 89 11.48 -16.54 12.37
C ARG A 89 12.54 -16.13 11.34
N MET A 90 12.32 -15.05 10.61
CA MET A 90 13.26 -14.54 9.60
C MET A 90 14.66 -14.34 10.18
N ARG A 91 14.74 -13.80 11.41
CA ARG A 91 16.02 -13.59 12.12
C ARG A 91 16.63 -14.90 12.62
N ALA A 92 15.83 -15.80 13.17
CA ALA A 92 16.30 -17.08 13.72
C ALA A 92 16.85 -18.01 12.62
N GLU A 93 16.20 -18.03 11.47
CA GLU A 93 16.53 -18.89 10.34
C GLU A 93 17.43 -18.18 9.30
N ASN A 94 17.75 -16.90 9.52
CA ASN A 94 18.53 -16.05 8.60
C ASN A 94 17.98 -16.05 7.16
N ILE A 95 16.64 -15.99 7.03
CA ILE A 95 15.98 -15.95 5.73
C ILE A 95 16.03 -14.54 5.15
N HIS A 96 16.38 -14.43 3.87
CA HIS A 96 16.35 -13.18 3.12
C HIS A 96 15.13 -13.15 2.19
N TYR A 97 14.45 -12.00 2.17
CA TYR A 97 13.37 -11.71 1.24
C TYR A 97 13.73 -10.45 0.43
N ASP A 98 13.46 -10.50 -0.86
CA ASP A 98 13.67 -9.35 -1.75
C ASP A 98 12.56 -8.31 -1.60
N PHE A 99 11.34 -8.78 -1.27
CA PHE A 99 10.19 -7.90 -1.05
C PHE A 99 9.26 -8.45 0.04
N ILE A 100 8.92 -7.61 1.00
CA ILE A 100 7.97 -7.97 2.08
C ILE A 100 6.84 -6.94 2.08
N GLU A 101 5.62 -7.38 1.82
CA GLU A 101 4.42 -6.59 2.05
C GLU A 101 3.95 -6.74 3.48
N VAL A 102 3.71 -5.63 4.17
CA VAL A 102 3.17 -5.63 5.54
C VAL A 102 1.88 -4.81 5.60
N MET A 103 0.81 -5.45 6.07
CA MET A 103 -0.44 -4.77 6.37
C MET A 103 -0.82 -4.93 7.84
N ALA A 104 -1.06 -3.81 8.54
CA ALA A 104 -1.37 -3.82 9.97
C ALA A 104 -2.72 -4.48 10.28
N CYS A 105 -3.73 -4.27 9.44
CA CYS A 105 -5.06 -4.83 9.60
C CYS A 105 -5.13 -6.29 9.11
N ARG A 106 -5.94 -7.11 9.79
CA ARG A 106 -6.20 -8.49 9.35
C ARG A 106 -6.89 -8.52 7.98
N GLY A 107 -6.25 -9.14 7.00
CA GLY A 107 -6.70 -9.22 5.61
C GLY A 107 -6.38 -7.98 4.77
N GLY A 108 -5.75 -6.96 5.34
CA GLY A 108 -5.46 -5.69 4.67
C GLY A 108 -6.55 -4.64 4.91
N CYS A 109 -6.64 -3.64 4.04
CA CYS A 109 -7.59 -2.52 4.15
C CYS A 109 -9.05 -2.98 4.12
N ILE A 110 -9.36 -4.11 3.50
CA ILE A 110 -10.70 -4.73 3.49
C ILE A 110 -11.17 -5.16 4.89
N GLY A 111 -10.26 -5.27 5.84
CA GLY A 111 -10.52 -5.53 7.26
C GLY A 111 -10.38 -4.30 8.15
N GLY A 112 -10.09 -3.13 7.58
CA GLY A 112 -9.82 -1.90 8.30
C GLY A 112 -11.07 -1.17 8.82
N GLY A 113 -10.82 -0.08 9.57
CA GLY A 113 -11.85 0.65 10.30
C GLY A 113 -12.91 1.36 9.45
N GLY A 114 -12.68 1.57 8.16
CA GLY A 114 -13.64 2.16 7.22
C GLY A 114 -14.64 1.17 6.63
N GLN A 115 -14.49 -0.12 6.91
CA GLN A 115 -15.34 -1.17 6.37
C GLN A 115 -16.60 -1.40 7.23
N PRO A 116 -17.71 -1.82 6.62
CA PRO A 116 -18.91 -2.20 7.36
C PRO A 116 -18.61 -3.27 8.43
N ARG A 117 -19.08 -3.02 9.65
CA ARG A 117 -18.87 -3.96 10.77
C ARG A 117 -19.64 -5.24 10.56
N VAL A 118 -18.98 -6.36 10.83
CA VAL A 118 -19.58 -7.69 10.78
C VAL A 118 -19.34 -8.37 12.14
N LYS A 119 -20.28 -9.17 12.61
CA LYS A 119 -20.14 -9.94 13.85
C LYS A 119 -18.92 -10.87 13.76
N LEU A 120 -18.18 -11.02 14.86
CA LEU A 120 -16.92 -11.76 14.92
C LEU A 120 -16.94 -13.14 14.25
N PRO A 121 -17.94 -14.01 14.46
CA PRO A 121 -17.94 -15.33 13.81
C PRO A 121 -17.96 -15.29 12.28
N MET A 122 -18.47 -14.18 11.71
CA MET A 122 -18.59 -14.02 10.27
C MET A 122 -17.53 -13.09 9.66
N ALA A 123 -16.61 -12.56 10.49
CA ALA A 123 -15.71 -11.50 10.06
C ALA A 123 -14.71 -11.97 9.00
N ASP A 124 -14.15 -13.17 9.12
CA ASP A 124 -13.19 -13.70 8.14
C ASP A 124 -13.90 -14.06 6.83
N LYS A 125 -15.08 -14.68 6.90
CA LYS A 125 -15.90 -14.96 5.71
C LYS A 125 -16.27 -13.67 4.95
N ALA A 126 -16.55 -12.58 5.66
CA ALA A 126 -16.81 -11.30 5.03
C ALA A 126 -15.55 -10.71 4.37
N ARG A 127 -14.37 -10.89 4.97
CA ARG A 127 -13.09 -10.48 4.37
C ARG A 127 -12.78 -11.27 3.12
N GLU A 128 -12.95 -12.59 3.14
CA GLU A 128 -12.80 -13.46 1.97
C GLU A 128 -13.71 -13.05 0.82
N ALA A 129 -14.98 -12.76 1.11
CA ALA A 129 -15.91 -12.26 0.11
C ALA A 129 -15.49 -10.90 -0.49
N ARG A 130 -14.92 -10.01 0.34
CA ARG A 130 -14.38 -8.73 -0.13
C ARG A 130 -13.13 -8.93 -0.99
N ILE A 131 -12.23 -9.83 -0.62
CA ILE A 131 -11.07 -10.20 -1.43
C ILE A 131 -11.53 -10.72 -2.79
N ALA A 132 -12.45 -11.67 -2.82
CA ALA A 132 -13.00 -12.22 -4.04
C ALA A 132 -13.61 -11.12 -4.94
N SER A 133 -14.35 -10.17 -4.35
CA SER A 133 -14.93 -9.03 -5.07
C SER A 133 -13.85 -8.13 -5.71
N LEU A 134 -12.73 -7.87 -5.02
CA LEU A 134 -11.64 -7.08 -5.59
C LEU A 134 -10.98 -7.79 -6.78
N TYR A 135 -10.74 -9.09 -6.67
CA TYR A 135 -10.17 -9.86 -7.78
C TYR A 135 -11.15 -10.04 -8.96
N THR A 136 -12.44 -10.18 -8.70
CA THR A 136 -13.45 -10.14 -9.77
C THR A 136 -13.37 -8.82 -10.52
N ARG A 137 -13.27 -7.72 -9.78
CA ARG A 137 -13.17 -6.39 -10.38
C ARG A 137 -11.85 -6.19 -11.12
N ASP A 138 -10.73 -6.68 -10.59
CA ASP A 138 -9.44 -6.70 -11.29
C ASP A 138 -9.53 -7.47 -12.63
N ALA A 139 -10.23 -8.60 -12.64
CA ALA A 139 -10.42 -9.37 -13.87
C ALA A 139 -11.20 -8.62 -14.96
N GLU A 140 -12.16 -7.77 -14.56
CA GLU A 140 -13.00 -6.99 -15.48
C GLU A 140 -12.29 -5.80 -16.13
N VAL A 141 -11.31 -5.17 -15.47
CA VAL A 141 -10.64 -3.99 -15.99
C VAL A 141 -9.58 -4.34 -17.02
N THR A 142 -9.44 -3.49 -18.03
CA THR A 142 -8.49 -3.70 -19.15
C THR A 142 -7.05 -3.38 -18.72
N VAL A 143 -6.86 -2.29 -17.98
CA VAL A 143 -5.54 -1.85 -17.51
C VAL A 143 -5.16 -2.65 -16.27
N LYS A 144 -4.20 -3.56 -16.38
CA LYS A 144 -3.76 -4.43 -15.28
C LYS A 144 -2.69 -3.80 -14.41
N ALA A 145 -1.67 -3.21 -14.99
CA ALA A 145 -0.59 -2.55 -14.27
C ALA A 145 -0.91 -1.07 -14.02
N ALA A 146 -0.59 -0.56 -12.83
CA ALA A 146 -0.83 0.84 -12.49
C ALA A 146 0.00 1.82 -13.36
N CYS A 147 1.17 1.40 -13.83
CA CYS A 147 2.01 2.20 -14.72
C CYS A 147 1.41 2.41 -16.11
N ASP A 148 0.43 1.59 -16.52
CA ASP A 148 -0.26 1.72 -17.81
C ASP A 148 -1.52 2.58 -17.74
N ASN A 149 -1.88 3.03 -16.56
CA ASN A 149 -3.04 3.89 -16.39
C ASN A 149 -2.78 5.23 -17.11
N PRO A 150 -3.59 5.60 -18.12
CA PRO A 150 -3.37 6.81 -18.91
C PRO A 150 -3.44 8.09 -18.07
N ASP A 151 -4.29 8.11 -17.03
CA ASP A 151 -4.38 9.25 -16.13
C ASP A 151 -3.12 9.42 -15.29
N ILE A 152 -2.53 8.31 -14.85
CA ILE A 152 -1.25 8.33 -14.12
C ILE A 152 -0.11 8.76 -15.04
N GLN A 153 -0.06 8.24 -16.26
CA GLN A 153 0.94 8.66 -17.26
C GLN A 153 0.84 10.15 -17.56
N LYS A 154 -0.36 10.65 -17.75
CA LYS A 154 -0.63 12.08 -17.96
C LYS A 154 -0.19 12.92 -16.75
N LEU A 155 -0.52 12.48 -15.55
CA LEU A 155 -0.11 13.14 -14.30
C LEU A 155 1.42 13.26 -14.21
N TYR A 156 2.14 12.18 -14.50
CA TYR A 156 3.60 12.21 -14.49
C TYR A 156 4.17 13.11 -15.59
N ALA A 157 3.62 13.04 -16.80
CA ALA A 157 4.08 13.84 -17.93
C ALA A 157 3.88 15.36 -17.71
N GLU A 158 2.71 15.74 -17.21
CA GLU A 158 2.33 17.16 -17.10
C GLU A 158 2.70 17.80 -15.76
N PHE A 159 2.73 17.01 -14.67
CA PHE A 159 2.89 17.54 -13.33
C PHE A 159 4.15 17.09 -12.60
N PHE A 160 4.62 15.86 -12.80
CA PHE A 160 5.79 15.28 -12.12
C PHE A 160 7.06 15.26 -12.98
N ASP A 161 7.25 16.20 -13.87
CA ASP A 161 8.45 16.38 -14.71
C ASP A 161 8.77 15.14 -15.58
N GLY A 162 7.75 14.37 -15.95
CA GLY A 162 7.84 13.20 -16.82
C GLY A 162 8.55 11.97 -16.24
N LYS A 163 8.92 11.99 -14.94
CA LYS A 163 9.70 10.90 -14.32
C LYS A 163 9.14 10.50 -12.96
N PRO A 164 8.94 9.19 -12.69
CA PRO A 164 8.49 8.70 -11.39
C PRO A 164 9.38 9.12 -10.21
N MET A 165 10.70 9.24 -10.45
CA MET A 165 11.70 9.62 -9.44
C MET A 165 12.16 11.07 -9.58
N SER A 166 11.35 11.97 -10.19
CA SER A 166 11.66 13.39 -10.19
C SER A 166 11.67 13.94 -8.76
N HIS A 167 12.43 15.02 -8.52
CA HIS A 167 12.46 15.67 -7.21
C HIS A 167 11.07 16.05 -6.72
N LYS A 168 10.23 16.55 -7.62
CA LYS A 168 8.84 16.93 -7.33
C LYS A 168 7.97 15.73 -6.97
N ALA A 169 8.07 14.63 -7.74
CA ALA A 169 7.35 13.40 -7.44
C ALA A 169 7.77 12.82 -6.09
N HIS A 170 9.08 12.75 -5.83
CA HIS A 170 9.61 12.27 -4.56
C HIS A 170 9.12 13.11 -3.38
N HIS A 171 9.20 14.43 -3.47
CA HIS A 171 8.78 15.33 -2.39
C HIS A 171 7.28 15.27 -2.11
N MET A 172 6.45 15.11 -3.14
CA MET A 172 4.99 15.13 -2.99
C MET A 172 4.38 13.77 -2.67
N LEU A 173 4.97 12.67 -3.14
CA LEU A 173 4.41 11.32 -2.99
C LEU A 173 5.03 10.53 -1.84
N HIS A 174 6.21 10.92 -1.36
CA HIS A 174 6.86 10.26 -0.25
C HIS A 174 6.64 11.01 1.05
N THR A 175 6.26 10.25 2.09
CA THR A 175 6.07 10.79 3.43
C THR A 175 7.36 10.63 4.24
N THR A 176 7.75 11.69 4.94
CA THR A 176 8.82 11.64 5.93
C THR A 176 8.24 11.48 7.34
N PHE A 177 8.89 10.66 8.15
CA PHE A 177 8.49 10.47 9.54
C PHE A 177 9.30 11.39 10.44
N VAL A 178 8.58 12.13 11.31
CA VAL A 178 9.17 13.00 12.32
C VAL A 178 9.06 12.31 13.67
N ASN A 179 10.11 12.38 14.48
CA ASN A 179 10.05 11.91 15.86
C ASN A 179 9.04 12.75 16.65
N ARG A 180 8.01 12.11 17.13
CA ARG A 180 6.92 12.74 17.88
C ARG A 180 6.90 12.33 19.36
N SER A 181 7.97 11.78 19.87
CA SER A 181 8.07 11.36 21.27
C SER A 181 7.86 12.51 22.25
N GLU A 182 8.22 13.73 21.85
CA GLU A 182 8.00 14.94 22.65
C GLU A 182 6.52 15.37 22.70
N ASP A 183 5.72 14.96 21.71
CA ASP A 183 4.28 15.23 21.67
C ASP A 183 3.50 14.27 22.60
N LEU A 184 4.13 13.22 23.10
CA LEU A 184 3.56 12.23 23.98
C LEU A 184 3.94 12.54 25.43
N GLY A 185 2.99 12.40 26.36
CA GLY A 185 3.27 12.54 27.79
C GLY A 185 4.19 11.44 28.31
N PRO A 186 4.67 11.53 29.58
CA PRO A 186 5.67 10.61 30.16
C PRO A 186 5.35 9.12 30.04
N ASN A 187 4.07 8.77 29.90
CA ASN A 187 3.60 7.38 29.74
C ASN A 187 3.18 7.06 28.31
N GLY A 188 3.59 7.84 27.30
CA GLY A 188 3.15 7.68 25.93
C GLY A 188 1.67 8.04 25.69
N ALA A 189 1.01 8.63 26.67
CA ALA A 189 -0.37 9.10 26.56
C ALA A 189 -0.41 10.49 25.93
N CYS A 190 -1.24 10.64 24.91
CA CYS A 190 -1.49 11.94 24.30
C CYS A 190 -2.30 12.81 25.26
N THR A 191 -1.75 13.94 25.69
CA THR A 191 -2.48 14.96 26.47
C THR A 191 -3.17 15.95 25.52
N PRO A 192 -4.23 16.65 25.95
CA PRO A 192 -4.86 17.68 25.11
C PRO A 192 -3.89 18.76 24.60
N ALA A 193 -2.82 19.03 25.34
CA ALA A 193 -1.79 20.01 24.96
C ALA A 193 -0.77 19.42 23.96
N THR A 194 -0.50 18.13 24.00
CA THR A 194 0.51 17.44 23.18
C THR A 194 -0.08 16.54 22.10
N CYS A 195 -1.42 16.41 22.07
CA CYS A 195 -2.10 15.60 21.07
C CYS A 195 -1.87 16.16 19.65
N PRO A 196 -1.37 15.35 18.70
CA PRO A 196 -1.16 15.79 17.31
C PRO A 196 -2.44 16.28 16.62
N THR A 197 -3.59 15.87 17.10
CA THR A 197 -4.91 16.30 16.60
C THR A 197 -5.39 17.62 17.19
N SER A 198 -4.70 18.17 18.20
CA SER A 198 -5.02 19.49 18.75
C SER A 198 -4.71 20.58 17.71
N VAL A 199 -5.58 21.55 17.57
CA VAL A 199 -5.46 22.65 16.59
C VAL A 199 -4.12 23.42 16.70
N PRO A 200 -3.57 23.69 17.92
CA PRO A 200 -2.27 24.33 18.06
C PRO A 200 -1.11 23.52 17.46
N ASN A 201 -1.10 22.19 17.63
CA ASN A 201 -0.04 21.33 17.10
C ASN A 201 -0.13 21.17 15.59
N LEU A 202 -1.34 21.14 15.02
CA LEU A 202 -1.54 21.14 13.57
C LEU A 202 -1.04 22.45 12.94
N LYS A 203 -1.26 23.60 13.57
CA LYS A 203 -0.74 24.88 13.10
C LYS A 203 0.78 24.92 13.14
N LYS A 204 1.40 24.50 14.25
CA LYS A 204 2.85 24.43 14.41
C LYS A 204 3.51 23.49 13.40
N ALA A 205 2.90 22.33 13.14
CA ALA A 205 3.37 21.40 12.12
C ALA A 205 3.26 21.96 10.69
N ALA A 206 2.18 22.70 10.41
CA ALA A 206 1.98 23.36 9.11
C ALA A 206 2.97 24.51 8.90
N GLU A 207 3.28 25.29 9.94
CA GLU A 207 4.27 26.37 9.91
C GLU A 207 5.69 25.81 9.73
N ALA A 208 6.03 24.73 10.43
CA ALA A 208 7.31 24.04 10.27
C ALA A 208 7.49 23.45 8.87
N ALA A 209 6.43 22.90 8.30
CA ALA A 209 6.46 22.38 6.93
C ALA A 209 6.63 23.51 5.90
N LYS A 210 5.99 24.67 6.09
CA LYS A 210 6.19 25.85 5.24
C LYS A 210 7.62 26.40 5.32
N ALA A 211 8.16 26.55 6.53
CA ALA A 211 9.54 27.01 6.74
C ALA A 211 10.58 26.06 6.11
N ALA A 212 10.33 24.75 6.15
CA ALA A 212 11.21 23.76 5.49
C ALA A 212 11.17 23.84 3.95
N VAL A 213 10.02 24.19 3.38
CA VAL A 213 9.89 24.40 1.92
C VAL A 213 10.60 25.69 1.50
N GLU A 214 10.45 26.78 2.28
CA GLU A 214 11.09 28.09 2.00
C GLU A 214 12.61 28.03 2.16
N ALA A 215 13.13 27.20 3.08
CA ALA A 215 14.58 27.03 3.29
C ALA A 215 15.26 26.19 2.19
N ASN A 216 14.51 25.45 1.38
CA ASN A 216 15.02 24.60 0.29
C ASN A 216 14.69 25.17 -1.10
N SER A 217 14.15 26.39 -1.18
CA SER A 217 13.95 27.15 -2.42
C SER A 217 15.06 28.15 -2.63
#